data_a7d8a0e9462f9e1182a08437a508a79d
#
_entry.id   a7d8a0e9462f9e1182a08437a508a79d
#
_cell.length_a   1.000
_cell.length_b   1.000
_cell.length_c   1.000
_cell.angle_alpha   90.00
_cell.angle_beta   90.00
_cell.angle_gamma   90.00
#
_symmetry.space_group_name_H-M   'P 1'
#
loop_
_entity.id
_entity.type
_entity.pdbx_description
1 polymer ?
#
loop_
_entity_poly.entity_id
_entity_poly.type
_entity_poly.pdbx_seq_one_letter_code
_entity_poly.pdbx_strand_id
1 'polypeptide(L)'
;IGACNFDAIYALCDSANEMLDRKMAEYAAAVCHDRPAFHISLVQDISPNCDCHGENDAPILPDIGMFASFDPVALDQACADACLNAAPLPNSQLGQNLATPGWNCHHDNFKDSNPNIEWKATLEQAEKVGMGTRAYTLKKV
;
A
#
# COMPACT_ATOMS: atom_id res chain seq x y z
N ILE A 1 20.03 2.89 -5.93
CA ILE A 1 21.34 2.81 -5.23
C ILE A 1 22.07 1.54 -5.67
N GLY A 2 21.45 0.39 -5.70
CA GLY A 2 22.06 -0.89 -6.10
C GLY A 2 22.51 -1.00 -7.57
N ALA A 3 22.25 0.00 -8.41
CA ALA A 3 22.66 0.00 -9.81
C ALA A 3 24.09 0.53 -10.05
N CYS A 4 24.76 1.05 -9.02
CA CYS A 4 26.11 1.56 -9.15
C CYS A 4 27.14 0.45 -8.87
N ASN A 5 27.84 0.01 -9.92
CA ASN A 5 28.86 -1.04 -9.82
C ASN A 5 30.11 -0.63 -9.02
N PHE A 6 30.23 0.64 -8.66
CA PHE A 6 31.39 1.21 -7.95
C PHE A 6 31.06 1.70 -6.56
N ASP A 7 29.85 1.40 -6.05
CA ASP A 7 29.36 1.87 -4.74
C ASP A 7 29.55 3.38 -4.49
N ALA A 8 29.52 4.17 -5.58
CA ALA A 8 29.67 5.63 -5.50
C ALA A 8 28.45 6.31 -4.83
N ILE A 9 27.33 5.60 -4.76
CA ILE A 9 26.11 6.04 -4.09
C ILE A 9 25.70 4.94 -3.11
N TYR A 10 25.67 5.27 -1.83
CA TYR A 10 25.26 4.36 -0.77
C TYR A 10 24.33 5.06 0.23
N ALA A 11 23.52 4.30 0.92
CA ALA A 11 22.69 4.82 1.99
C ALA A 11 23.54 5.08 3.24
N LEU A 12 23.44 6.29 3.80
CA LEU A 12 24.10 6.62 5.07
C LEU A 12 23.39 5.98 6.27
N CYS A 13 22.11 5.66 6.12
CA CYS A 13 21.30 4.95 7.10
C CYS A 13 20.18 4.20 6.38
N ASP A 14 19.80 3.03 6.88
CA ASP A 14 18.55 2.39 6.51
C ASP A 14 17.44 3.08 7.28
N SER A 15 16.61 3.84 6.56
CA SER A 15 15.36 4.33 7.12
C SER A 15 14.41 3.14 7.28
N ALA A 16 13.76 3.03 8.45
CA ALA A 16 12.69 2.07 8.63
C ALA A 16 11.58 2.30 7.57
N ASN A 17 10.92 1.23 7.14
CA ASN A 17 9.82 1.31 6.17
C ASN A 17 8.77 2.36 6.57
N GLU A 18 8.46 2.46 7.86
CA GLU A 18 7.59 3.49 8.40
C GLU A 18 8.01 4.92 8.02
N MET A 19 9.31 5.23 8.02
CA MET A 19 9.80 6.55 7.63
C MET A 19 9.57 6.81 6.14
N LEU A 20 9.78 5.82 5.29
CA LEU A 20 9.50 5.89 3.87
C LEU A 20 8.01 6.15 3.63
N ASP A 21 7.14 5.39 4.30
CA ASP A 21 5.69 5.50 4.18
C ASP A 21 5.20 6.91 4.58
N ARG A 22 5.73 7.45 5.68
CA ARG A 22 5.43 8.83 6.10
C ARG A 22 5.90 9.86 5.07
N LYS A 23 7.07 9.67 4.47
CA LYS A 23 7.59 10.57 3.42
C LYS A 23 6.74 10.51 2.15
N MET A 24 6.26 9.34 1.75
CA MET A 24 5.33 9.23 0.62
C MET A 24 4.08 10.09 0.83
N ALA A 25 3.48 10.06 2.01
CA ALA A 25 2.34 10.90 2.35
C ALA A 25 2.66 12.40 2.29
N GLU A 26 3.82 12.83 2.80
CA GLU A 26 4.25 14.24 2.74
C GLU A 26 4.45 14.73 1.30
N TYR A 27 5.05 13.91 0.44
CA TYR A 27 5.22 14.25 -0.98
C TYR A 27 3.87 14.28 -1.72
N ALA A 28 2.99 13.32 -1.45
CA ALA A 28 1.64 13.31 -2.02
C ALA A 28 0.85 14.57 -1.61
N ALA A 29 0.92 14.96 -0.33
CA ALA A 29 0.31 16.19 0.18
C ALA A 29 0.83 17.43 -0.54
N ALA A 30 2.15 17.52 -0.79
CA ALA A 30 2.74 18.64 -1.51
C ALA A 30 2.26 18.72 -2.97
N VAL A 31 2.04 17.58 -3.63
CA VAL A 31 1.49 17.54 -4.99
C VAL A 31 0.03 17.99 -5.04
N CYS A 32 -0.78 17.58 -4.05
CA CYS A 32 -2.21 17.89 -4.00
C CYS A 32 -2.52 19.29 -3.41
N HIS A 33 -1.55 19.94 -2.76
CA HIS A 33 -1.74 21.20 -2.05
C HIS A 33 -2.32 22.29 -2.95
N ASP A 34 -3.42 22.92 -2.49
CA ASP A 34 -4.13 24.02 -3.17
C ASP A 34 -4.56 23.70 -4.62
N ARG A 35 -4.79 22.43 -4.93
CA ARG A 35 -5.27 21.99 -6.24
C ARG A 35 -6.59 21.27 -6.12
N PRO A 36 -7.61 21.65 -6.93
CA PRO A 36 -8.82 20.83 -7.03
C PRO A 36 -8.41 19.47 -7.62
N ALA A 37 -8.74 18.41 -6.92
CA ALA A 37 -8.40 17.06 -7.32
C ALA A 37 -9.59 16.11 -7.14
N PHE A 38 -9.67 15.11 -8.02
CA PHE A 38 -10.57 13.97 -7.92
C PHE A 38 -9.75 12.72 -8.16
N HIS A 39 -9.89 11.76 -7.28
CA HIS A 39 -9.04 10.57 -7.25
C HIS A 39 -9.86 9.34 -7.64
N ILE A 40 -9.26 8.47 -8.43
CA ILE A 40 -9.82 7.18 -8.84
C ILE A 40 -8.75 6.12 -8.60
N SER A 41 -9.13 5.02 -7.94
CA SER A 41 -8.29 3.85 -7.73
C SER A 41 -8.92 2.62 -8.38
N LEU A 42 -8.14 1.93 -9.19
CA LEU A 42 -8.46 0.61 -9.72
C LEU A 42 -7.81 -0.43 -8.81
N VAL A 43 -8.62 -1.10 -7.99
CA VAL A 43 -8.15 -2.13 -7.06
C VAL A 43 -8.18 -3.48 -7.77
N GLN A 44 -7.16 -3.71 -8.58
CA GLN A 44 -6.96 -4.87 -9.42
C GLN A 44 -5.46 -5.22 -9.51
N ASP A 45 -5.15 -6.45 -9.91
CA ASP A 45 -3.77 -6.94 -10.05
C ASP A 45 -2.88 -6.64 -8.84
N ILE A 46 -3.40 -6.83 -7.64
CA ILE A 46 -2.69 -6.52 -6.38
C ILE A 46 -1.48 -7.44 -6.24
N SER A 47 -0.32 -6.94 -6.61
CA SER A 47 0.93 -7.69 -6.60
C SER A 47 1.54 -7.81 -5.19
N PRO A 48 2.36 -8.85 -4.92
CA PRO A 48 3.00 -9.02 -3.61
C PRO A 48 3.99 -7.92 -3.27
N ASN A 49 4.67 -7.36 -4.27
CA ASN A 49 5.62 -6.26 -4.12
C ASN A 49 5.14 -5.04 -4.89
N CYS A 50 5.69 -3.87 -4.57
CA CYS A 50 5.51 -2.66 -5.35
C CYS A 50 5.94 -2.89 -6.81
N ASP A 51 5.23 -2.28 -7.75
CA ASP A 51 5.53 -2.35 -9.19
C ASP A 51 6.96 -1.87 -9.56
N CYS A 52 7.63 -1.17 -8.65
CA CYS A 52 9.05 -0.82 -8.79
C CYS A 52 10.00 -2.03 -8.66
N HIS A 53 9.52 -3.18 -8.20
CA HIS A 53 10.26 -4.43 -8.13
C HIS A 53 10.11 -5.24 -9.42
N GLY A 54 11.25 -5.64 -10.01
CA GLY A 54 11.26 -6.45 -11.24
C GLY A 54 10.90 -7.94 -11.03
N GLU A 55 10.91 -8.39 -9.78
CA GLU A 55 10.62 -9.76 -9.35
C GLU A 55 9.17 -9.93 -8.84
N ASN A 56 8.24 -9.22 -9.39
CA ASN A 56 6.83 -9.39 -9.01
C ASN A 56 6.27 -10.73 -9.49
N ASP A 57 5.24 -11.21 -8.81
CA ASP A 57 4.59 -12.50 -9.02
C ASP A 57 3.08 -12.30 -9.21
N ALA A 58 2.36 -13.41 -9.27
CA ALA A 58 0.91 -13.43 -9.42
C ALA A 58 0.19 -12.57 -8.36
N PRO A 59 -0.96 -11.96 -8.71
CA PRO A 59 -1.74 -11.19 -7.76
C PRO A 59 -2.04 -11.96 -6.49
N ILE A 60 -1.98 -11.30 -5.35
CA ILE A 60 -2.24 -11.89 -4.03
C ILE A 60 -3.73 -11.92 -3.68
N LEU A 61 -4.54 -11.06 -4.30
CA LEU A 61 -5.97 -10.88 -4.12
C LEU A 61 -6.68 -10.88 -5.48
N PRO A 62 -7.97 -11.25 -5.53
CA PRO A 62 -8.77 -11.05 -6.72
C PRO A 62 -9.01 -9.57 -6.99
N ASP A 63 -9.36 -9.23 -8.23
CA ASP A 63 -9.81 -7.89 -8.58
C ASP A 63 -11.05 -7.51 -7.76
N ILE A 64 -11.02 -6.32 -7.18
CA ILE A 64 -12.07 -5.84 -6.29
C ILE A 64 -12.99 -4.86 -7.01
N GLY A 65 -12.40 -3.90 -7.74
CA GLY A 65 -13.17 -2.93 -8.51
C GLY A 65 -12.55 -1.54 -8.53
N MET A 66 -13.39 -0.55 -8.84
CA MET A 66 -13.00 0.85 -8.95
C MET A 66 -13.62 1.65 -7.82
N PHE A 67 -12.80 2.49 -7.20
CA PHE A 67 -13.19 3.43 -6.15
C PHE A 67 -12.90 4.85 -6.60
N ALA A 68 -13.68 5.82 -6.11
CA ALA A 68 -13.47 7.23 -6.44
C ALA A 68 -13.87 8.14 -5.27
N SER A 69 -13.09 9.21 -5.05
CA SER A 69 -13.35 10.20 -4.01
C SER A 69 -12.66 11.54 -4.33
N PHE A 70 -13.16 12.61 -3.73
CA PHE A 70 -12.43 13.89 -3.66
C PHE A 70 -11.41 13.89 -2.52
N ASP A 71 -11.55 13.01 -1.52
CA ASP A 71 -10.60 12.84 -0.42
C ASP A 71 -9.70 11.63 -0.72
N PRO A 72 -8.40 11.83 -0.99
CA PRO A 72 -7.48 10.76 -1.33
C PRO A 72 -7.22 9.81 -0.15
N VAL A 73 -7.22 10.30 1.09
CA VAL A 73 -6.97 9.49 2.28
C VAL A 73 -8.15 8.56 2.56
N ALA A 74 -9.38 9.09 2.42
CA ALA A 74 -10.61 8.29 2.51
C ALA A 74 -10.66 7.22 1.41
N LEU A 75 -10.22 7.57 0.19
CA LEU A 75 -10.14 6.64 -0.93
C LEU A 75 -9.20 5.48 -0.64
N ASP A 76 -7.96 5.79 -0.25
CA ASP A 76 -6.94 4.78 0.02
C ASP A 76 -7.30 3.91 1.22
N GLN A 77 -7.91 4.48 2.27
CA GLN A 77 -8.43 3.71 3.39
C GLN A 77 -9.51 2.71 2.94
N ALA A 78 -10.47 3.16 2.11
CA ALA A 78 -11.52 2.30 1.59
C ALA A 78 -10.96 1.17 0.71
N CYS A 79 -9.97 1.47 -0.13
CA CYS A 79 -9.27 0.48 -0.95
C CYS A 79 -8.50 -0.54 -0.08
N ALA A 80 -7.78 -0.07 0.93
CA ALA A 80 -7.05 -0.94 1.85
C ALA A 80 -8.01 -1.86 2.62
N ASP A 81 -9.11 -1.32 3.16
CA ASP A 81 -10.12 -2.11 3.87
C ASP A 81 -10.75 -3.17 2.94
N ALA A 82 -11.00 -2.82 1.67
CA ALA A 82 -11.50 -3.77 0.69
C ALA A 82 -10.48 -4.90 0.42
N CYS A 83 -9.20 -4.58 0.30
CA CYS A 83 -8.12 -5.57 0.17
C CYS A 83 -8.00 -6.46 1.41
N LEU A 84 -8.10 -5.90 2.61
CA LEU A 84 -8.04 -6.68 3.86
C LEU A 84 -9.23 -7.64 4.03
N ASN A 85 -10.39 -7.29 3.48
CA ASN A 85 -11.59 -8.12 3.50
C ASN A 85 -11.68 -9.12 2.33
N ALA A 86 -10.79 -9.03 1.34
CA ALA A 86 -10.76 -9.95 0.21
C ALA A 86 -10.11 -11.28 0.60
N ALA A 87 -10.60 -12.37 -0.01
CA ALA A 87 -10.01 -13.70 0.20
C ALA A 87 -8.68 -13.80 -0.55
N PRO A 88 -7.60 -14.28 0.11
CA PRO A 88 -6.32 -14.53 -0.53
C PRO A 88 -6.41 -15.52 -1.71
N LEU A 89 -5.66 -15.27 -2.77
CA LEU A 89 -5.52 -16.24 -3.86
C LEU A 89 -4.57 -17.37 -3.44
N PRO A 90 -4.99 -18.65 -3.50
CA PRO A 90 -4.22 -19.75 -2.93
C PRO A 90 -2.84 -19.96 -3.56
N ASN A 91 -2.71 -19.67 -4.86
CA ASN A 91 -1.48 -19.88 -5.62
C ASN A 91 -0.57 -18.63 -5.66
N SER A 92 -0.84 -17.65 -4.81
CA SER A 92 -0.06 -16.43 -4.67
C SER A 92 0.94 -16.52 -3.52
N GLN A 93 1.86 -15.55 -3.43
CA GLN A 93 2.77 -15.43 -2.28
C GLN A 93 2.01 -15.40 -0.95
N LEU A 94 0.93 -14.61 -0.87
CA LEU A 94 0.08 -14.53 0.33
C LEU A 94 -0.53 -15.90 0.68
N GLY A 95 -1.11 -16.57 -0.32
CA GLY A 95 -1.71 -17.90 -0.11
C GLY A 95 -0.70 -18.94 0.35
N GLN A 96 0.51 -18.94 -0.23
CA GLN A 96 1.60 -19.82 0.16
C GLN A 96 2.13 -19.53 1.57
N ASN A 97 2.29 -18.25 1.92
CA ASN A 97 2.68 -17.86 3.28
C ASN A 97 1.68 -18.37 4.30
N LEU A 98 0.39 -18.12 4.09
CA LEU A 98 -0.68 -18.55 5.00
C LEU A 98 -0.80 -20.09 5.12
N ALA A 99 -0.44 -20.82 4.07
CA ALA A 99 -0.42 -22.28 4.07
C ALA A 99 0.84 -22.87 4.74
N THR A 100 1.86 -22.05 4.99
CA THR A 100 3.13 -22.52 5.56
C THR A 100 2.97 -22.84 7.05
N PRO A 101 3.32 -24.08 7.50
CA PRO A 101 3.26 -24.44 8.90
C PRO A 101 4.12 -23.51 9.77
N GLY A 102 3.53 -22.96 10.82
CA GLY A 102 4.23 -22.05 11.74
C GLY A 102 4.32 -20.59 11.27
N TRP A 103 3.67 -20.23 10.16
CA TRP A 103 3.57 -18.82 9.76
C TRP A 103 2.92 -17.98 10.84
N ASN A 104 3.54 -16.84 11.17
CA ASN A 104 2.97 -15.88 12.11
C ASN A 104 1.93 -15.01 11.40
N CYS A 105 0.67 -15.47 11.38
CA CYS A 105 -0.42 -14.76 10.73
C CYS A 105 -0.74 -13.44 11.46
N HIS A 106 -0.71 -12.34 10.72
CA HIS A 106 -1.00 -10.99 11.21
C HIS A 106 -2.48 -10.60 11.08
N HIS A 107 -3.31 -11.42 10.40
CA HIS A 107 -4.68 -11.09 10.00
C HIS A 107 -4.76 -9.79 9.16
N ASP A 108 -3.74 -9.58 8.34
CA ASP A 108 -3.56 -8.41 7.48
C ASP A 108 -2.94 -8.90 6.17
N ASN A 109 -3.72 -8.92 5.09
CA ASN A 109 -3.31 -9.48 3.80
C ASN A 109 -2.01 -8.86 3.27
N PHE A 110 -1.74 -7.60 3.57
CA PHE A 110 -0.50 -6.95 3.18
C PHE A 110 0.67 -7.44 4.04
N LYS A 111 0.54 -7.44 5.38
CA LYS A 111 1.58 -7.94 6.30
C LYS A 111 1.79 -9.45 6.17
N ASP A 112 0.74 -10.21 5.88
CA ASP A 112 0.88 -11.65 5.65
C ASP A 112 1.53 -11.97 4.29
N SER A 113 1.47 -11.03 3.32
CA SER A 113 2.27 -11.11 2.10
C SER A 113 3.72 -10.66 2.35
N ASN A 114 3.92 -9.54 3.02
CA ASN A 114 5.22 -8.94 3.30
C ASN A 114 5.29 -8.39 4.74
N PRO A 115 5.81 -9.15 5.72
CA PRO A 115 5.75 -8.81 7.14
C PRO A 115 6.40 -7.48 7.56
N ASN A 116 7.33 -6.99 6.74
CA ASN A 116 8.11 -5.79 7.07
C ASN A 116 7.45 -4.47 6.64
N ILE A 117 6.27 -4.50 6.03
CA ILE A 117 5.58 -3.28 5.61
C ILE A 117 4.86 -2.60 6.77
N GLU A 118 4.73 -1.27 6.66
CA GLU A 118 4.02 -0.42 7.63
C GLU A 118 3.02 0.51 6.92
N TRP A 119 2.24 -0.02 5.98
CA TRP A 119 1.32 0.71 5.11
C TRP A 119 0.40 1.69 5.83
N LYS A 120 0.01 1.40 7.08
CA LYS A 120 -0.84 2.28 7.89
C LYS A 120 -0.18 3.63 8.19
N ALA A 121 1.14 3.66 8.27
CA ALA A 121 1.90 4.88 8.54
C ALA A 121 1.71 5.94 7.45
N THR A 122 1.52 5.53 6.19
CA THR A 122 1.20 6.43 5.07
C THR A 122 -0.12 7.16 5.33
N LEU A 123 -1.20 6.43 5.65
CA LEU A 123 -2.52 7.01 5.87
C LEU A 123 -2.58 7.87 7.14
N GLU A 124 -1.91 7.43 8.20
CA GLU A 124 -1.78 8.21 9.44
C GLU A 124 -1.05 9.54 9.22
N GLN A 125 0.03 9.52 8.45
CA GLN A 125 0.77 10.75 8.14
C GLN A 125 -0.02 11.65 7.18
N ALA A 126 -0.70 11.09 6.19
CA ALA A 126 -1.54 11.85 5.26
C ALA A 126 -2.67 12.61 6.01
N GLU A 127 -3.33 11.95 6.96
CA GLU A 127 -4.33 12.58 7.83
C GLU A 127 -3.71 13.66 8.72
N LYS A 128 -2.54 13.39 9.30
CA LYS A 128 -1.81 14.32 10.16
C LYS A 128 -1.37 15.60 9.45
N VAL A 129 -0.97 15.50 8.17
CA VAL A 129 -0.58 16.68 7.38
C VAL A 129 -1.77 17.39 6.72
N GLY A 130 -2.99 16.94 7.01
CA GLY A 130 -4.24 17.59 6.56
C GLY A 130 -4.59 17.29 5.09
N MET A 131 -4.11 16.21 4.52
CA MET A 131 -4.40 15.82 3.14
C MET A 131 -5.84 15.31 2.97
N GLY A 132 -6.44 14.77 4.03
CA GLY A 132 -7.79 14.24 4.07
C GLY A 132 -8.09 13.57 5.39
N THR A 133 -9.06 12.66 5.41
CA THR A 133 -9.45 11.87 6.60
C THR A 133 -9.62 10.40 6.24
N ARG A 134 -9.31 9.51 7.17
CA ARG A 134 -9.53 8.06 6.99
C ARG A 134 -11.00 7.64 7.16
N ALA A 135 -11.84 8.54 7.67
CA ALA A 135 -13.27 8.26 7.81
C ALA A 135 -13.98 8.39 6.45
N TYR A 136 -14.75 7.38 6.07
CA TYR A 136 -15.48 7.38 4.81
C TYR A 136 -16.86 6.72 4.92
N THR A 137 -17.70 7.00 3.93
CA THR A 137 -18.94 6.27 3.69
C THR A 137 -18.94 5.76 2.27
N LEU A 138 -18.97 4.43 2.11
CA LEU A 138 -18.99 3.80 0.79
C LEU A 138 -20.40 3.79 0.21
N LYS A 139 -20.54 4.32 -1.00
CA LYS A 139 -21.75 4.19 -1.81
C LYS A 139 -21.46 3.30 -3.01
N LYS A 140 -22.18 2.21 -3.13
CA LYS A 140 -22.11 1.36 -4.31
C LYS A 140 -23.05 1.93 -5.40
N VAL A 141 -22.52 2.09 -6.60
CA VAL A 141 -23.25 2.55 -7.80
C VAL A 141 -23.28 1.46 -8.85
#